data_5c9dacaf60fa60784cf0c7207750bf63
#
_entry.id   5c9dacaf60fa60784cf0c7207750bf63
#
_cell.length_a   1.000
_cell.length_b   1.000
_cell.length_c   1.000
_cell.angle_alpha   90.00
_cell.angle_beta   90.00
_cell.angle_gamma   90.00
#
_symmetry.space_group_name_H-M   'P 1'
#
loop_
_entity.id
_entity.type
_entity.pdbx_description
1 polymer ?
#
loop_
_entity_poly.entity_id
_entity_poly.type
_entity_poly.pdbx_seq_one_letter_code
_entity_poly.pdbx_strand_id
1 'polypeptide(L)'
;MKKKIFIIGFAALMSAAATLSSCSREDGDWDPMEWRTGVRNVKEDGMRLVVVPQTGGTYEYTCRNYKSFWLEDVIETTEKQTGNQWRFYGLYNTYRHEDTNPFHISSPATEVNANDNKLSISVKPNDTGKTRYIMVTVTAGDIFDQFIYRQE
;
A
#
# COMPACT_ATOMS: atom_id res chain seq x y z
N MET A 1 -34.90 42.90 -52.17
CA MET A 1 -35.28 42.39 -50.84
C MET A 1 -35.17 40.90 -50.80
N LYS A 2 -34.65 40.27 -49.77
CA LYS A 2 -34.37 38.82 -49.54
C LYS A 2 -32.95 38.42 -49.85
N LYS A 3 -32.05 38.54 -48.86
CA LYS A 3 -30.83 37.74 -48.64
C LYS A 3 -30.08 38.20 -47.38
N LYS A 4 -30.66 38.00 -46.21
CA LYS A 4 -29.93 38.21 -44.91
C LYS A 4 -30.47 37.34 -43.78
N ILE A 5 -30.75 36.06 -43.98
CA ILE A 5 -31.23 35.17 -42.89
C ILE A 5 -30.54 33.78 -43.00
N PHE A 6 -29.26 33.66 -43.31
CA PHE A 6 -28.64 32.33 -43.37
C PHE A 6 -27.27 32.22 -42.70
N ILE A 7 -26.84 33.22 -41.90
CA ILE A 7 -25.49 33.18 -41.27
C ILE A 7 -25.55 33.03 -39.76
N ILE A 8 -26.69 33.05 -39.11
CA ILE A 8 -26.78 32.96 -37.65
C ILE A 8 -26.96 31.50 -37.14
N GLY A 9 -27.28 30.56 -38.02
CA GLY A 9 -27.52 29.17 -37.66
C GLY A 9 -26.25 28.27 -37.55
N PHE A 10 -25.09 28.72 -38.04
CA PHE A 10 -23.91 27.87 -38.07
C PHE A 10 -22.89 28.09 -36.97
N ALA A 11 -23.00 29.17 -36.22
CA ALA A 11 -22.10 29.49 -35.10
C ALA A 11 -22.51 28.85 -33.77
N ALA A 12 -23.75 28.35 -33.64
CA ALA A 12 -24.24 27.74 -32.39
C ALA A 12 -23.98 26.22 -32.29
N LEU A 13 -23.54 25.55 -33.36
CA LEU A 13 -23.26 24.10 -33.34
C LEU A 13 -21.79 23.76 -33.10
N MET A 14 -20.88 24.74 -33.07
CA MET A 14 -19.45 24.47 -32.81
C MET A 14 -19.02 24.64 -31.35
N SER A 15 -19.86 25.11 -30.45
CA SER A 15 -19.53 25.31 -29.06
C SER A 15 -19.90 24.12 -28.13
N ALA A 16 -20.56 23.07 -28.65
CA ALA A 16 -20.96 21.91 -27.88
C ALA A 16 -19.98 20.71 -27.96
N ALA A 17 -18.89 20.81 -28.75
CA ALA A 17 -17.96 19.71 -28.95
C ALA A 17 -16.69 19.79 -28.08
N ALA A 18 -16.54 20.81 -27.22
CA ALA A 18 -15.30 21.01 -26.45
C ALA A 18 -15.40 20.61 -24.98
N THR A 19 -16.48 19.96 -24.53
CA THR A 19 -16.65 19.60 -23.11
C THR A 19 -16.72 18.09 -22.83
N LEU A 20 -16.32 17.24 -23.78
CA LEU A 20 -16.29 15.79 -23.58
C LEU A 20 -14.86 15.20 -23.51
N SER A 21 -13.87 16.01 -23.17
CA SER A 21 -12.50 15.53 -23.00
C SER A 21 -12.04 15.65 -21.55
N SER A 22 -12.87 15.23 -20.61
CA SER A 22 -12.49 15.16 -19.22
C SER A 22 -13.07 13.91 -18.57
N CYS A 23 -12.52 12.77 -18.89
CA CYS A 23 -12.47 11.54 -18.09
C CYS A 23 -11.74 10.48 -18.90
N SER A 24 -10.42 10.55 -18.96
CA SER A 24 -9.59 9.49 -19.52
C SER A 24 -8.89 8.65 -18.44
N ARG A 25 -9.35 8.73 -17.20
CA ARG A 25 -9.07 7.71 -16.17
C ARG A 25 -10.38 7.03 -15.86
N GLU A 26 -10.47 5.75 -16.11
CA GLU A 26 -11.54 4.92 -15.57
C GLU A 26 -11.49 5.03 -14.05
N ASP A 27 -12.63 5.22 -13.40
CA ASP A 27 -12.75 5.21 -11.95
C ASP A 27 -12.21 3.85 -11.46
N GLY A 28 -11.10 3.87 -10.69
CA GLY A 28 -10.46 2.68 -10.14
C GLY A 28 -9.09 2.33 -10.72
N ASP A 29 -8.56 3.07 -11.70
CA ASP A 29 -7.18 2.89 -12.17
C ASP A 29 -6.23 3.82 -11.42
N TRP A 30 -5.76 3.35 -10.25
CA TRP A 30 -4.83 4.05 -9.37
C TRP A 30 -3.41 3.51 -9.57
N ASP A 31 -2.43 4.40 -9.62
CA ASP A 31 -1.03 4.00 -9.71
C ASP A 31 -0.61 3.22 -8.45
N PRO A 32 0.12 2.10 -8.57
CA PRO A 32 0.68 1.38 -7.43
C PRO A 32 1.55 2.29 -6.55
N MET A 33 1.64 2.01 -5.26
CA MET A 33 2.53 2.75 -4.36
C MET A 33 3.99 2.50 -4.75
N GLU A 34 4.77 3.59 -4.86
CA GLU A 34 6.19 3.54 -5.18
C GLU A 34 7.03 3.87 -3.95
N TRP A 35 7.94 2.97 -3.59
CA TRP A 35 8.74 3.09 -2.38
C TRP A 35 10.21 3.36 -2.65
N ARG A 36 10.76 4.32 -1.91
CA ARG A 36 12.21 4.53 -1.77
C ARG A 36 12.62 3.97 -0.42
N THR A 37 13.60 3.06 -0.43
CA THR A 37 14.13 2.43 0.77
C THR A 37 15.53 1.89 0.53
N GLY A 38 16.32 1.76 1.60
CA GLY A 38 17.57 1.01 1.61
C GLY A 38 17.39 -0.46 2.03
N VAL A 39 16.17 -0.87 2.33
CA VAL A 39 15.86 -2.23 2.79
C VAL A 39 16.02 -3.23 1.64
N ARG A 40 16.76 -4.30 1.90
CA ARG A 40 16.96 -5.38 0.91
C ARG A 40 15.89 -6.44 1.06
N ASN A 41 15.21 -6.72 -0.04
CA ASN A 41 14.32 -7.86 -0.16
C ASN A 41 15.05 -9.05 -0.76
N VAL A 42 14.73 -10.24 -0.30
CA VAL A 42 15.10 -11.52 -0.92
C VAL A 42 13.85 -12.17 -1.52
N LYS A 43 14.05 -13.05 -2.50
CA LYS A 43 12.98 -13.89 -3.03
C LYS A 43 13.14 -15.29 -2.46
N GLU A 44 12.18 -15.74 -1.68
CA GLU A 44 12.18 -17.04 -1.01
C GLU A 44 10.80 -17.69 -1.15
N ASP A 45 10.76 -18.93 -1.56
CA ASP A 45 9.53 -19.73 -1.75
C ASP A 45 8.42 -19.00 -2.54
N GLY A 46 8.80 -18.14 -3.50
CA GLY A 46 7.89 -17.37 -4.33
C GLY A 46 7.50 -16.00 -3.75
N MET A 47 7.86 -15.71 -2.50
CA MET A 47 7.59 -14.42 -1.84
C MET A 47 8.79 -13.48 -1.96
N ARG A 48 8.50 -12.18 -1.97
CA ARG A 48 9.48 -11.12 -1.76
C ARG A 48 9.39 -10.69 -0.29
N LEU A 49 10.44 -10.91 0.48
CA LEU A 49 10.44 -10.64 1.91
C LEU A 49 11.78 -10.06 2.39
N VAL A 50 11.75 -9.48 3.58
CA VAL A 50 12.93 -9.04 4.32
C VAL A 50 13.30 -10.10 5.34
N VAL A 51 14.55 -10.53 5.36
CA VAL A 51 15.07 -11.39 6.42
C VAL A 51 15.50 -10.52 7.59
N VAL A 52 14.89 -10.77 8.75
CA VAL A 52 15.13 -10.04 9.99
C VAL A 52 16.02 -10.86 10.90
N PRO A 53 17.08 -10.29 11.47
CA PRO A 53 17.87 -11.01 12.47
C PRO A 53 17.06 -11.28 13.73
N GLN A 54 17.45 -12.27 14.54
CA GLN A 54 16.78 -12.61 15.79
C GLN A 54 16.65 -11.41 16.74
N THR A 55 17.64 -10.52 16.74
CA THR A 55 17.65 -9.30 17.57
C THR A 55 16.62 -8.23 17.15
N GLY A 56 15.92 -8.47 16.02
CA GLY A 56 15.00 -7.49 15.45
C GLY A 56 15.69 -6.41 14.63
N GLY A 57 14.94 -5.37 14.32
CA GLY A 57 15.44 -4.22 13.58
C GLY A 57 14.34 -3.27 13.14
N THR A 58 14.72 -2.07 12.71
CA THR A 58 13.78 -1.06 12.18
C THR A 58 14.04 -0.87 10.69
N TYR A 59 12.95 -0.85 9.93
CA TYR A 59 12.92 -0.78 8.46
C TYR A 59 12.11 0.44 8.04
N GLU A 60 12.72 1.32 7.25
CA GLU A 60 12.13 2.58 6.87
C GLU A 60 11.87 2.65 5.36
N TYR A 61 10.72 3.20 5.01
CA TYR A 61 10.25 3.38 3.63
C TYR A 61 9.70 4.78 3.46
N THR A 62 9.86 5.34 2.27
CA THR A 62 9.26 6.62 1.89
C THR A 62 8.45 6.41 0.61
N CYS A 63 7.15 6.64 0.66
CA CYS A 63 6.31 6.63 -0.53
C CYS A 63 6.61 7.84 -1.41
N ARG A 64 6.76 7.64 -2.72
CA ARG A 64 7.16 8.68 -3.66
C ARG A 64 5.99 9.39 -4.34
N ASN A 65 4.90 8.67 -4.53
CA ASN A 65 3.75 9.10 -5.33
C ASN A 65 2.49 9.38 -4.50
N TYR A 66 2.47 8.99 -3.22
CA TYR A 66 1.40 9.34 -2.28
C TYR A 66 1.94 10.20 -1.14
N LYS A 67 1.25 11.30 -0.82
CA LYS A 67 1.67 12.24 0.24
C LYS A 67 1.35 11.71 1.64
N SER A 68 0.34 10.85 1.74
CA SER A 68 -0.07 10.17 2.97
C SER A 68 -0.74 8.85 2.64
N PHE A 69 -0.71 7.95 3.58
CA PHE A 69 -1.39 6.66 3.57
C PHE A 69 -1.63 6.25 5.03
N TRP A 70 -2.39 5.20 5.26
CA TRP A 70 -2.64 4.68 6.59
C TRP A 70 -2.39 3.17 6.65
N LEU A 71 -2.34 2.65 7.87
CA LEU A 71 -2.12 1.24 8.12
C LEU A 71 -3.46 0.50 8.06
N GLU A 72 -3.48 -0.67 7.45
CA GLU A 72 -4.65 -1.54 7.43
C GLU A 72 -4.55 -2.60 8.51
N ASP A 73 -3.51 -3.42 8.46
CA ASP A 73 -3.28 -4.47 9.45
C ASP A 73 -1.82 -4.91 9.54
N VAL A 74 -1.54 -5.67 10.60
CA VAL A 74 -0.34 -6.48 10.78
C VAL A 74 -0.78 -7.91 11.02
N ILE A 75 -0.29 -8.84 10.23
CA ILE A 75 -0.55 -10.27 10.39
C ILE A 75 0.74 -10.97 10.83
N GLU A 76 0.63 -11.80 11.88
CA GLU A 76 1.75 -12.57 12.42
C GLU A 76 1.42 -14.06 12.47
N THR A 77 2.39 -14.89 12.07
CA THR A 77 2.27 -16.35 12.14
C THR A 77 3.64 -17.01 12.33
N THR A 78 3.64 -18.19 12.97
CA THR A 78 4.83 -19.08 13.03
C THR A 78 4.74 -20.20 11.99
N GLU A 79 3.67 -20.27 11.22
CA GLU A 79 3.55 -21.26 10.17
C GLU A 79 4.36 -20.84 8.94
N LYS A 80 5.06 -21.78 8.32
CA LYS A 80 5.85 -21.52 7.12
C LYS A 80 4.94 -20.97 6.01
N GLN A 81 5.33 -19.84 5.45
CA GLN A 81 4.62 -19.21 4.34
C GLN A 81 5.32 -19.52 3.01
N THR A 82 4.52 -19.76 1.98
CA THR A 82 4.99 -20.04 0.62
C THR A 82 4.04 -19.44 -0.40
N GLY A 83 4.51 -19.10 -1.58
CA GLY A 83 3.68 -18.72 -2.73
C GLY A 83 3.36 -17.24 -2.84
N ASN A 84 2.18 -16.91 -3.38
CA ASN A 84 1.87 -15.57 -3.84
C ASN A 84 1.52 -14.62 -2.68
N GLN A 85 2.04 -13.42 -2.73
CA GLN A 85 2.25 -12.42 -1.68
C GLN A 85 1.01 -11.85 -0.99
N TRP A 86 -0.20 -12.11 -1.45
CA TRP A 86 -1.38 -11.37 -1.00
C TRP A 86 -2.12 -11.99 0.20
N ARG A 87 -1.67 -13.12 0.70
CA ARG A 87 -2.34 -13.80 1.80
C ARG A 87 -1.41 -14.76 2.53
N PHE A 88 -1.37 -14.67 3.84
CA PHE A 88 -0.79 -15.72 4.66
C PHE A 88 -1.76 -16.90 4.78
N TYR A 89 -1.20 -18.10 4.85
CA TYR A 89 -1.93 -19.35 5.00
C TYR A 89 -1.74 -19.91 6.41
N GLY A 90 -2.67 -20.77 6.83
CA GLY A 90 -2.64 -21.41 8.14
C GLY A 90 -3.20 -20.55 9.25
N LEU A 91 -2.77 -20.79 10.48
CA LEU A 91 -3.17 -20.03 11.65
C LEU A 91 -2.32 -18.76 11.78
N TYR A 92 -2.97 -17.62 11.89
CA TYR A 92 -2.33 -16.32 12.07
C TYR A 92 -3.13 -15.41 13.02
N ASN A 93 -2.46 -14.45 13.60
CA ASN A 93 -3.07 -13.37 14.36
C ASN A 93 -3.07 -12.09 13.53
N THR A 94 -4.18 -11.35 13.58
CA THR A 94 -4.32 -10.06 12.92
C THR A 94 -4.43 -8.96 13.95
N TYR A 95 -3.63 -7.92 13.79
CA TYR A 95 -3.63 -6.71 14.60
C TYR A 95 -4.01 -5.53 13.72
N ARG A 96 -4.89 -4.67 14.21
CA ARG A 96 -5.36 -3.49 13.48
C ARG A 96 -5.09 -2.24 14.29
N HIS A 97 -5.08 -1.11 13.62
CA HIS A 97 -5.03 0.18 14.28
C HIS A 97 -6.31 0.43 15.11
N GLU A 98 -6.22 1.33 16.08
CA GLU A 98 -7.40 1.86 16.75
C GLU A 98 -8.14 2.83 15.83
N ASP A 99 -9.46 2.91 15.93
CA ASP A 99 -10.29 3.79 15.08
C ASP A 99 -9.87 5.27 15.14
N THR A 100 -9.27 5.67 16.26
CA THR A 100 -8.80 7.04 16.48
C THR A 100 -7.40 7.31 15.96
N ASN A 101 -6.63 6.27 15.60
CA ASN A 101 -5.25 6.43 15.13
C ASN A 101 -4.89 5.41 14.03
N PRO A 102 -5.24 5.68 12.76
CA PRO A 102 -4.94 4.78 11.65
C PRO A 102 -3.46 4.76 11.24
N PHE A 103 -2.60 5.47 11.96
CA PHE A 103 -1.18 5.62 11.65
C PHE A 103 -0.28 4.81 12.58
N HIS A 104 -0.85 4.02 13.48
CA HIS A 104 -0.10 3.22 14.44
C HIS A 104 -0.73 1.86 14.66
N ILE A 105 0.08 0.80 14.59
CA ILE A 105 -0.29 -0.56 15.00
C ILE A 105 0.82 -1.12 15.87
N SER A 106 0.46 -1.63 17.05
CA SER A 106 1.35 -2.40 17.92
C SER A 106 0.88 -3.84 18.02
N SER A 107 1.82 -4.76 17.91
CA SER A 107 1.60 -6.20 18.06
C SER A 107 2.69 -6.82 18.94
N PRO A 108 2.58 -8.09 19.34
CA PRO A 108 3.62 -8.78 20.10
C PRO A 108 4.99 -8.72 19.42
N ALA A 109 5.05 -8.85 18.08
CA ALA A 109 6.31 -8.89 17.35
C ALA A 109 6.69 -7.56 16.70
N THR A 110 5.76 -6.62 16.52
CA THR A 110 5.98 -5.50 15.61
C THR A 110 5.42 -4.20 16.17
N GLU A 111 6.08 -3.09 15.86
CA GLU A 111 5.61 -1.73 16.04
C GLU A 111 5.64 -1.03 14.71
N VAL A 112 4.50 -0.55 14.22
CA VAL A 112 4.37 0.09 12.90
C VAL A 112 3.85 1.49 13.04
N ASN A 113 4.53 2.44 12.41
CA ASN A 113 4.14 3.84 12.40
C ASN A 113 4.14 4.38 10.96
N ALA A 114 3.06 5.05 10.58
CA ALA A 114 2.98 5.88 9.39
C ALA A 114 2.99 7.36 9.79
N ASN A 115 3.70 8.18 9.05
CA ASN A 115 3.73 9.63 9.25
C ASN A 115 3.89 10.29 7.88
N ASP A 116 2.83 10.94 7.42
CA ASP A 116 2.74 11.44 6.06
C ASP A 116 3.04 10.32 5.04
N ASN A 117 4.09 10.49 4.24
CA ASN A 117 4.54 9.51 3.26
C ASN A 117 5.65 8.57 3.76
N LYS A 118 5.90 8.52 5.07
CA LYS A 118 6.93 7.68 5.69
C LYS A 118 6.31 6.52 6.45
N LEU A 119 6.89 5.34 6.30
CA LEU A 119 6.54 4.13 7.02
C LEU A 119 7.77 3.65 7.79
N SER A 120 7.60 3.40 9.08
CA SER A 120 8.59 2.77 9.95
C SER A 120 8.03 1.48 10.51
N ILE A 121 8.73 0.38 10.31
CA ILE A 121 8.36 -0.95 10.79
C ILE A 121 9.50 -1.46 11.68
N SER A 122 9.23 -1.54 12.97
CA SER A 122 10.17 -2.06 13.97
C SER A 122 9.77 -3.47 14.37
N VAL A 123 10.61 -4.43 14.03
CA VAL A 123 10.45 -5.83 14.41
C VAL A 123 11.21 -6.07 15.70
N LYS A 124 10.51 -6.53 16.74
CA LYS A 124 11.08 -6.80 18.07
C LYS A 124 11.97 -8.04 18.05
N PRO A 125 12.85 -8.26 19.04
CA PRO A 125 13.62 -9.51 19.16
C PRO A 125 12.72 -10.75 19.18
N ASN A 126 13.21 -11.86 18.66
CA ASN A 126 12.52 -13.15 18.65
C ASN A 126 13.20 -14.14 19.58
N ASP A 127 12.75 -14.23 20.80
CA ASP A 127 13.28 -15.14 21.81
C ASP A 127 12.51 -16.48 21.88
N THR A 128 11.60 -16.72 20.91
CA THR A 128 10.75 -17.91 20.93
C THR A 128 11.42 -19.17 20.38
N GLY A 129 12.53 -19.02 19.67
CA GLY A 129 13.22 -20.12 18.97
C GLY A 129 12.43 -20.67 17.77
N LYS A 130 11.37 -20.01 17.35
CA LYS A 130 10.56 -20.38 16.18
C LYS A 130 10.64 -19.29 15.13
N THR A 131 10.81 -19.65 13.89
CA THR A 131 10.68 -18.72 12.75
C THR A 131 9.28 -18.10 12.77
N ARG A 132 9.20 -16.79 12.58
CA ARG A 132 7.93 -16.09 12.41
C ARG A 132 7.90 -15.29 11.12
N TYR A 133 6.70 -15.17 10.58
CA TYR A 133 6.40 -14.34 9.41
C TYR A 133 5.48 -13.21 9.83
N ILE A 134 5.77 -12.02 9.34
CA ILE A 134 5.02 -10.79 9.63
C ILE A 134 4.66 -10.16 8.29
N MET A 135 3.41 -9.78 8.13
CA MET A 135 2.95 -9.02 6.97
C MET A 135 2.31 -7.72 7.45
N VAL A 136 2.80 -6.61 6.96
CA VAL A 136 2.26 -5.28 7.22
C VAL A 136 1.55 -4.80 5.97
N THR A 137 0.27 -4.48 6.07
CA THR A 137 -0.53 -3.94 4.98
C THR A 137 -0.77 -2.44 5.19
N VAL A 138 -0.53 -1.67 4.15
CA VAL A 138 -0.80 -0.23 4.10
C VAL A 138 -1.79 0.08 2.98
N THR A 139 -2.50 1.20 3.08
CA THR A 139 -3.46 1.61 2.06
C THR A 139 -3.48 3.13 1.85
N ALA A 140 -3.69 3.54 0.61
CA ALA A 140 -3.97 4.92 0.21
C ALA A 140 -5.31 4.97 -0.54
N GLY A 141 -6.40 4.61 0.16
CA GLY A 141 -7.72 4.41 -0.41
C GLY A 141 -7.90 3.03 -1.01
N ASP A 142 -8.10 2.93 -2.31
CA ASP A 142 -8.32 1.65 -3.00
C ASP A 142 -7.01 0.94 -3.40
N ILE A 143 -5.86 1.55 -3.09
CA ILE A 143 -4.54 0.96 -3.33
C ILE A 143 -3.98 0.40 -2.04
N PHE A 144 -3.55 -0.87 -2.10
CA PHE A 144 -2.92 -1.58 -0.99
C PHE A 144 -1.51 -1.99 -1.37
N ASP A 145 -0.61 -1.98 -0.38
CA ASP A 145 0.73 -2.56 -0.52
C ASP A 145 1.10 -3.34 0.74
N GLN A 146 2.03 -4.29 0.59
CA GLN A 146 2.38 -5.24 1.64
C GLN A 146 3.89 -5.39 1.81
N PHE A 147 4.31 -5.42 3.06
CA PHE A 147 5.69 -5.63 3.47
C PHE A 147 5.77 -6.93 4.26
N ILE A 148 6.54 -7.88 3.75
CA ILE A 148 6.65 -9.22 4.36
C ILE A 148 8.03 -9.36 4.99
N TYR A 149 8.05 -9.88 6.21
CA TYR A 149 9.25 -10.14 6.99
C TYR A 149 9.27 -11.59 7.45
N ARG A 150 10.46 -12.19 7.43
CA ARG A 150 10.75 -13.48 8.05
C ARG A 150 11.84 -13.28 9.09
N GLN A 151 11.61 -13.71 10.31
CA GLN A 151 12.54 -13.63 11.41
C GLN A 151 12.76 -15.02 12.04
N GLU A 152 14.00 -15.37 12.26
CA GLU A 152 14.42 -16.61 12.93
C GLU A 152 14.47 -16.45 14.45
#